data_877440f65822cbc01ee749b03f3db1ba
#
_entry.id   877440f65822cbc01ee749b03f3db1ba
#
_cell.length_a   1.000
_cell.length_b   1.000
_cell.length_c   1.000
_cell.angle_alpha   90.00
_cell.angle_beta   90.00
_cell.angle_gamma   90.00
#
_symmetry.space_group_name_H-M   'P 1'
#
loop_
_entity.id
_entity.type
_entity.pdbx_description
1 polymer ?
#
loop_
_entity_poly.entity_id
_entity_poly.type
_entity_poly.pdbx_seq_one_letter_code
_entity_poly.pdbx_strand_id
1 'polypeptide(L)'
;AQFASSQLLQRGFCSKCGTPLSCLSKDSAEINIPTGSFDHPEKLQPTFQAGIEGRMPWFAKLTSLRGKATDQLMPREVLDKLENRQHPDHDTAEWPPKKG
;
A
#
# COMPACT_ATOMS: atom_id res chain seq x y z
N ALA A 1 -11.24 6.31 -7.93
CA ALA A 1 -11.88 5.29 -8.78
C ALA A 1 -12.28 4.08 -7.96
N GLN A 2 -13.24 3.31 -8.45
CA GLN A 2 -13.74 2.12 -7.76
C GLN A 2 -13.91 0.97 -8.73
N PHE A 3 -13.70 -0.24 -8.21
CA PHE A 3 -13.88 -1.51 -8.93
C PHE A 3 -14.65 -2.50 -8.07
N ALA A 4 -15.72 -3.07 -8.61
CA ALA A 4 -16.48 -4.11 -7.93
C ALA A 4 -15.75 -5.44 -8.10
N SER A 5 -15.01 -5.86 -7.07
CA SER A 5 -14.25 -7.11 -7.11
C SER A 5 -15.13 -8.34 -6.86
N SER A 6 -16.34 -8.11 -6.37
CA SER A 6 -17.39 -9.12 -6.19
C SER A 6 -18.74 -8.43 -6.09
N GLN A 7 -19.82 -9.19 -5.90
CA GLN A 7 -21.14 -8.62 -5.68
C GLN A 7 -21.20 -7.80 -4.38
N LEU A 8 -20.37 -8.13 -3.38
CA LEU A 8 -20.36 -7.51 -2.07
C LEU A 8 -19.28 -6.44 -1.91
N LEU A 9 -18.16 -6.56 -2.61
CA LEU A 9 -16.98 -5.76 -2.33
C LEU A 9 -16.70 -4.74 -3.43
N GLN A 10 -16.45 -3.51 -3.01
CA GLN A 10 -15.95 -2.46 -3.88
C GLN A 10 -14.59 -1.99 -3.40
N ARG A 11 -13.63 -1.96 -4.30
CA ARG A 11 -12.27 -1.52 -4.02
C ARG A 11 -12.05 -0.13 -4.58
N GLY A 12 -11.62 0.77 -3.68
CA GLY A 12 -11.25 2.13 -4.05
C GLY A 12 -9.76 2.23 -4.34
N PHE A 13 -9.41 2.99 -5.35
CA PHE A 13 -8.01 3.20 -5.71
C PHE A 13 -7.83 4.59 -6.34
N CYS A 14 -6.61 5.09 -6.28
CA CYS A 14 -6.30 6.37 -6.88
C CYS A 14 -6.35 6.27 -8.40
N SER A 15 -7.16 7.10 -9.05
CA SER A 15 -7.29 7.11 -10.51
C SER A 15 -6.03 7.59 -11.23
N LYS A 16 -5.10 8.24 -10.51
CA LYS A 16 -3.89 8.81 -11.09
C LYS A 16 -2.69 7.88 -10.99
N CYS A 17 -2.55 7.14 -9.89
CA CYS A 17 -1.39 6.27 -9.69
C CYS A 17 -1.75 4.80 -9.39
N GLY A 18 -3.04 4.48 -9.24
CA GLY A 18 -3.48 3.11 -9.01
C GLY A 18 -3.33 2.60 -7.58
N THR A 19 -2.86 3.42 -6.64
CA THR A 19 -2.68 2.99 -5.25
C THR A 19 -4.01 2.54 -4.65
N PRO A 20 -4.09 1.34 -4.06
CA PRO A 20 -5.28 0.91 -3.34
C PRO A 20 -5.54 1.80 -2.13
N LEU A 21 -6.77 2.28 -1.97
CA LEU A 21 -7.14 3.21 -0.90
C LEU A 21 -8.19 2.66 0.05
N SER A 22 -9.06 1.77 -0.42
CA SER A 22 -10.16 1.29 0.42
C SER A 22 -10.76 -0.01 -0.09
N CYS A 23 -11.49 -0.67 0.80
CA CYS A 23 -12.36 -1.78 0.46
C CYS A 23 -13.65 -1.65 1.26
N LEU A 24 -14.76 -1.54 0.55
CA LEU A 24 -16.10 -1.44 1.15
C LEU A 24 -16.87 -2.73 0.91
N SER A 25 -17.57 -3.19 1.95
CA SER A 25 -18.55 -4.25 1.82
C SER A 25 -19.95 -3.65 1.85
N LYS A 26 -20.82 -4.10 0.94
CA LYS A 26 -22.23 -3.66 0.93
C LYS A 26 -22.99 -4.09 2.16
N ASP A 27 -22.52 -5.13 2.84
CA ASP A 27 -23.16 -5.68 4.04
C ASP A 27 -22.65 -5.07 5.33
N SER A 28 -21.71 -4.13 5.27
CA SER A 28 -21.09 -3.55 6.44
C SER A 28 -21.03 -2.04 6.32
N ALA A 29 -21.16 -1.34 7.44
CA ALA A 29 -20.94 0.09 7.52
C ALA A 29 -19.46 0.45 7.64
N GLU A 30 -18.58 -0.55 7.74
CA GLU A 30 -17.14 -0.35 7.91
C GLU A 30 -16.43 -0.21 6.57
N ILE A 31 -15.38 0.60 6.58
CA ILE A 31 -14.46 0.71 5.46
C ILE A 31 -13.09 0.16 5.89
N ASN A 32 -12.51 -0.67 5.04
CA ASN A 32 -11.16 -1.18 5.25
C ASN A 32 -10.17 -0.32 4.44
N ILE A 33 -9.13 0.13 5.09
CA ILE A 33 -8.10 0.96 4.48
C ILE A 33 -6.76 0.23 4.59
N PRO A 34 -6.03 0.01 3.47
CA PRO A 34 -4.70 -0.61 3.53
C PRO A 34 -3.75 0.21 4.40
N THR A 35 -2.98 -0.46 5.24
CA THR A 35 -2.03 0.18 6.15
C THR A 35 -1.05 1.10 5.42
N GLY A 36 -0.61 0.69 4.23
CA GLY A 36 0.30 1.48 3.41
C GLY A 36 -0.27 2.79 2.89
N SER A 37 -1.59 3.01 3.01
CA SER A 37 -2.23 4.27 2.60
C SER A 37 -2.12 5.37 3.67
N PHE A 38 -1.64 5.05 4.86
CA PHE A 38 -1.47 6.02 5.94
C PHE A 38 -0.07 6.62 5.91
N ASP A 39 0.05 7.84 6.41
CA ASP A 39 1.32 8.56 6.45
C ASP A 39 2.33 7.91 7.40
N HIS A 40 1.82 7.28 8.47
CA HIS A 40 2.64 6.63 9.50
C HIS A 40 2.19 5.19 9.74
N PRO A 41 2.40 4.29 8.76
CA PRO A 41 1.93 2.91 8.86
C PRO A 41 2.57 2.12 10.02
N GLU A 42 3.76 2.52 10.45
CA GLU A 42 4.45 1.90 11.59
C GLU A 42 3.68 2.03 12.91
N LYS A 43 2.75 2.99 13.00
CA LYS A 43 1.90 3.17 14.18
C LYS A 43 0.69 2.23 14.20
N LEU A 44 0.42 1.55 13.10
CA LEU A 44 -0.72 0.65 12.95
C LEU A 44 -0.23 -0.80 13.05
N GLN A 45 -0.17 -1.30 14.27
CA GLN A 45 0.32 -2.65 14.51
C GLN A 45 -0.76 -3.69 14.23
N PRO A 46 -0.43 -4.78 13.51
CA PRO A 46 -1.38 -5.86 13.28
C PRO A 46 -1.69 -6.57 14.59
N THR A 47 -2.94 -7.00 14.74
CA THR A 47 -3.43 -7.66 15.96
C THR A 47 -3.81 -9.12 15.72
N PHE A 48 -4.06 -9.53 14.48
CA PHE A 48 -4.37 -10.92 14.13
C PHE A 48 -4.15 -11.12 12.63
N GLN A 49 -4.16 -12.37 12.23
CA GLN A 49 -4.09 -12.76 10.82
C GLN A 49 -5.41 -13.37 10.39
N ALA A 50 -5.99 -12.89 9.29
CA ALA A 50 -7.19 -13.44 8.69
C ALA A 50 -6.85 -14.13 7.38
N GLY A 51 -7.70 -15.10 6.98
CA GLY A 51 -7.49 -15.81 5.71
C GLY A 51 -6.26 -16.70 5.72
N ILE A 52 -5.95 -17.29 6.88
CA ILE A 52 -4.72 -18.09 7.05
C ILE A 52 -4.65 -19.31 6.14
N GLU A 53 -5.76 -19.77 5.60
CA GLU A 53 -5.82 -20.86 4.62
C GLU A 53 -5.14 -20.50 3.30
N GLY A 54 -5.05 -19.21 2.99
CA GLY A 54 -4.38 -18.72 1.80
C GLY A 54 -2.89 -18.38 2.02
N ARG A 55 -2.39 -18.64 3.21
CA ARG A 55 -1.01 -18.29 3.55
C ARG A 55 -0.01 -19.17 2.80
N MET A 56 1.01 -18.53 2.22
CA MET A 56 2.04 -19.24 1.47
C MET A 56 2.88 -20.14 2.38
N PRO A 57 3.32 -21.32 1.89
CA PRO A 57 4.13 -22.24 2.71
C PRO A 57 5.41 -21.63 3.26
N TRP A 58 5.98 -20.64 2.57
CA TRP A 58 7.24 -19.99 2.95
C TRP A 58 7.04 -18.75 3.85
N PHE A 59 5.79 -18.39 4.15
CA PHE A 59 5.48 -17.15 4.89
C PHE A 59 6.20 -17.09 6.25
N ALA A 60 6.18 -18.20 7.01
CA ALA A 60 6.81 -18.23 8.34
C ALA A 60 8.33 -18.05 8.31
N LYS A 61 8.94 -18.19 7.14
CA LYS A 61 10.39 -18.10 6.99
C LYS A 61 10.87 -16.73 6.51
N LEU A 62 9.95 -15.79 6.27
CA LEU A 62 10.31 -14.47 5.69
C LEU A 62 11.31 -13.72 6.56
N THR A 63 11.15 -13.74 7.88
CA THR A 63 12.01 -13.02 8.80
C THR A 63 13.43 -13.60 8.89
N SER A 64 13.61 -14.85 8.46
CA SER A 64 14.91 -15.52 8.47
C SER A 64 15.71 -15.29 7.19
N LEU A 65 15.11 -14.68 6.17
CA LEU A 65 15.82 -14.37 4.93
C LEU A 65 16.82 -13.24 5.16
N ARG A 66 17.95 -13.33 4.44
CA ARG A 66 18.97 -12.29 4.54
C ARG A 66 18.43 -10.98 4.03
N GLY A 67 18.50 -9.93 4.88
CA GLY A 67 18.05 -8.60 4.51
C GLY A 67 19.12 -7.80 3.80
N LYS A 68 18.68 -6.94 2.89
CA LYS A 68 19.55 -5.98 2.20
C LYS A 68 18.86 -4.62 2.15
N ALA A 69 19.62 -3.56 2.40
CA ALA A 69 19.14 -2.22 2.16
C ALA A 69 19.05 -1.94 0.65
N THR A 70 18.24 -0.97 0.26
CA THR A 70 18.02 -0.65 -1.15
C THR A 70 19.32 -0.28 -1.88
N ASP A 71 20.20 0.47 -1.21
CA ASP A 71 21.49 0.88 -1.76
C ASP A 71 22.46 -0.30 -1.94
N GLN A 72 22.21 -1.43 -1.30
CA GLN A 72 22.97 -2.67 -1.50
C GLN A 72 22.46 -3.46 -2.70
N LEU A 73 21.26 -3.14 -3.20
CA LEU A 73 20.62 -3.83 -4.32
C LEU A 73 20.86 -3.12 -5.65
N MET A 74 21.04 -1.81 -5.62
CA MET A 74 21.07 -0.97 -6.81
C MET A 74 22.22 0.02 -6.75
N PRO A 75 22.89 0.29 -7.89
CA PRO A 75 23.89 1.35 -7.95
C PRO A 75 23.24 2.72 -7.76
N ARG A 76 24.03 3.69 -7.28
CA ARG A 76 23.56 5.04 -6.98
C ARG A 76 22.89 5.71 -8.18
N GLU A 77 23.41 5.45 -9.37
CA GLU A 77 22.87 6.01 -10.62
C GLU A 77 21.41 5.60 -10.86
N VAL A 78 21.06 4.36 -10.49
CA VAL A 78 19.69 3.85 -10.59
C VAL A 78 18.82 4.45 -9.50
N LEU A 79 19.33 4.51 -8.27
CA LEU A 79 18.60 5.07 -7.13
C LEU A 79 18.22 6.53 -7.38
N ASP A 80 19.11 7.31 -7.97
CA ASP A 80 18.86 8.72 -8.24
C ASP A 80 17.75 8.94 -9.28
N LYS A 81 17.41 7.90 -10.05
CA LYS A 81 16.31 7.94 -11.03
C LYS A 81 14.97 7.48 -10.45
N LEU A 82 14.98 6.90 -9.25
CA LEU A 82 13.76 6.41 -8.60
C LEU A 82 13.12 7.53 -7.78
N GLU A 83 12.49 8.46 -8.46
CA GLU A 83 11.73 9.50 -7.79
C GLU A 83 10.33 8.99 -7.45
N ASN A 84 9.80 9.43 -6.32
CA ASN A 84 8.44 9.12 -5.94
C ASN A 84 7.50 10.19 -6.49
N ARG A 85 6.63 9.79 -7.43
CA ARG A 85 5.62 10.65 -8.02
C ARG A 85 4.23 10.44 -7.42
N GLN A 86 4.15 9.66 -6.36
CA GLN A 86 2.90 9.45 -5.63
C GLN A 86 2.70 10.58 -4.62
N HIS A 87 1.49 10.65 -4.05
CA HIS A 87 1.20 11.62 -3.01
C HIS A 87 2.19 11.44 -1.84
N PRO A 88 2.79 12.53 -1.33
CA PRO A 88 3.73 12.43 -0.21
C PRO A 88 3.02 12.03 1.10
N ASP A 89 3.80 11.65 2.10
CA ASP A 89 3.31 11.19 3.39
C ASP A 89 2.93 12.35 4.33
N HIS A 90 2.36 13.39 3.75
CA HIS A 90 1.87 14.56 4.49
C HIS A 90 0.78 15.27 3.67
N ASP A 91 -0.01 16.09 4.34
CA ASP A 91 -1.07 16.85 3.69
C ASP A 91 -0.49 17.87 2.71
N THR A 92 -1.16 18.00 1.57
CA THR A 92 -0.78 18.96 0.53
C THR A 92 -2.00 19.80 0.14
N ALA A 93 -1.75 21.06 -0.24
CA ALA A 93 -2.80 21.93 -0.74
C ALA A 93 -3.30 21.48 -2.12
N GLU A 94 -2.41 20.90 -2.92
CA GLU A 94 -2.71 20.43 -4.27
C GLU A 94 -1.86 19.22 -4.63
N TRP A 95 -2.48 18.20 -5.21
CA TRP A 95 -1.77 17.03 -5.72
C TRP A 95 -2.51 16.45 -6.93
N PRO A 96 -1.82 16.11 -8.04
CA PRO A 96 -0.39 16.36 -8.25
C PRO A 96 -0.07 17.85 -8.31
N PRO A 97 1.16 18.25 -7.95
CA PRO A 97 1.53 19.65 -8.00
C PRO A 97 1.51 20.18 -9.42
N LYS A 98 1.21 21.46 -9.58
CA LYS A 98 1.28 22.10 -10.87
C LYS A 98 2.73 22.12 -11.34
N LYS A 99 2.92 21.82 -12.63
CA LYS A 99 4.23 22.01 -13.26
C LYS A 99 4.50 23.50 -13.33
N GLY A 100 5.37 23.96 -12.46
CA GLY A 100 5.78 25.35 -12.41
C GLY A 100 6.96 25.64 -13.29
#